data_2aed78e0847ae2fb7fd56f198161303e
#
_entry.id   2aed78e0847ae2fb7fd56f198161303e
#
_cell.length_a   1.000
_cell.length_b   1.000
_cell.length_c   1.000
_cell.angle_alpha   90.00
_cell.angle_beta   90.00
_cell.angle_gamma   90.00
#
_symmetry.space_group_name_H-M   'P 1'
#
loop_
_entity.id
_entity.type
_entity.pdbx_description
1 polymer ?
#
loop_
_entity_poly.entity_id
_entity_poly.type
_entity_poly.pdbx_seq_one_letter_code
_entity_poly.pdbx_strand_id
1 'polypeptide(L)'
;MTKKLFFICVSVFFAISVFAQNDADTKKPKTTVKTRIHDDGTDELKLKPQSEYDGIINGSRVTKAEKNFPFVYESLYHLDKEELKKTSNSSDDNIDIDDVSRVLRSVSTMQGMKYFSTTKNKTLVLYEKAYMIEGENSKKKIADLNTGNADGQISYCYQKDNSFGDIFYRLNYYQGEKNMLAVFTTTSTIGIGPFKAIAPENLKIFIFVEDKGDEILLYLFTDLDSAKYPGIKGQITESMTSRLDAVYNWFIKQF
;
A
#
# COMPACT_ATOMS: atom_id res chain seq x y z
N MET A 1 65.38 -20.39 -10.47
CA MET A 1 64.70 -19.36 -11.30
C MET A 1 63.22 -19.33 -10.94
N THR A 2 62.83 -18.48 -10.01
CA THR A 2 61.48 -18.37 -9.44
C THR A 2 60.79 -17.19 -10.07
N LYS A 3 59.77 -17.41 -10.90
CA LYS A 3 58.93 -16.37 -11.49
C LYS A 3 57.90 -15.92 -10.43
N LYS A 4 57.99 -14.69 -9.95
CA LYS A 4 56.98 -14.00 -9.16
C LYS A 4 55.85 -13.52 -10.09
N LEU A 5 54.65 -14.03 -9.84
CA LEU A 5 53.42 -13.57 -10.49
C LEU A 5 52.88 -12.37 -9.72
N PHE A 6 52.84 -11.22 -10.41
CA PHE A 6 52.29 -9.97 -9.87
C PHE A 6 50.78 -9.96 -10.15
N PHE A 7 49.99 -10.02 -9.07
CA PHE A 7 48.54 -9.82 -9.18
C PHE A 7 48.26 -8.32 -9.16
N ILE A 8 47.82 -7.77 -10.27
CA ILE A 8 47.31 -6.40 -10.35
C ILE A 8 45.82 -6.46 -10.01
N CYS A 9 45.46 -5.92 -8.82
CA CYS A 9 44.06 -5.68 -8.45
C CYS A 9 43.60 -4.43 -9.21
N VAL A 10 42.80 -4.61 -10.26
CA VAL A 10 42.11 -3.51 -10.93
C VAL A 10 40.78 -3.28 -10.18
N SER A 11 40.74 -2.23 -9.36
CA SER A 11 39.54 -1.76 -8.73
C SER A 11 38.70 -1.01 -9.76
N VAL A 12 37.66 -1.66 -10.28
CA VAL A 12 36.68 -1.01 -11.16
C VAL A 12 35.72 -0.22 -10.27
N PHE A 13 35.91 1.09 -10.23
CA PHE A 13 34.91 2.02 -9.71
C PHE A 13 33.75 2.09 -10.70
N PHE A 14 32.63 1.45 -10.37
CA PHE A 14 31.38 1.71 -11.06
C PHE A 14 30.82 3.05 -10.55
N ALA A 15 31.03 4.08 -11.36
CA ALA A 15 30.28 5.33 -11.21
C ALA A 15 28.84 5.06 -11.67
N ILE A 16 27.93 4.98 -10.72
CA ILE A 16 26.48 4.96 -11.02
C ILE A 16 26.10 6.38 -11.44
N SER A 17 26.10 6.65 -12.73
CA SER A 17 25.45 7.81 -13.30
C SER A 17 23.94 7.62 -13.22
N VAL A 18 23.32 8.28 -12.24
CA VAL A 18 21.87 8.46 -12.17
C VAL A 18 21.45 9.33 -13.35
N PHE A 19 20.96 8.72 -14.42
CA PHE A 19 20.23 9.45 -15.45
C PHE A 19 18.88 9.87 -14.84
N ALA A 20 18.79 11.13 -14.46
CA ALA A 20 17.54 11.79 -14.16
C ALA A 20 16.74 11.89 -15.46
N GLN A 21 15.72 11.08 -15.60
CA GLN A 21 14.72 11.25 -16.65
C GLN A 21 13.79 12.38 -16.16
N ASN A 22 13.76 13.49 -16.90
CA ASN A 22 12.88 14.64 -16.66
C ASN A 22 11.40 14.23 -16.87
N ASP A 23 10.78 13.67 -15.84
CA ASP A 23 9.36 13.83 -15.65
C ASP A 23 9.17 15.15 -14.88
N ALA A 24 8.24 15.99 -15.33
CA ALA A 24 7.96 17.31 -14.78
C ALA A 24 7.98 17.27 -13.25
N ASP A 25 8.86 18.06 -12.67
CA ASP A 25 9.28 18.09 -11.27
C ASP A 25 8.09 18.51 -10.37
N THR A 26 7.16 17.61 -10.12
CA THR A 26 6.21 17.76 -9.03
C THR A 26 6.99 17.46 -7.75
N LYS A 27 7.42 18.51 -7.09
CA LYS A 27 8.15 18.47 -5.82
C LYS A 27 7.35 17.63 -4.82
N LYS A 28 7.82 16.42 -4.50
CA LYS A 28 7.17 15.57 -3.51
C LYS A 28 7.11 16.29 -2.17
N PRO A 29 6.01 16.17 -1.40
CA PRO A 29 5.91 16.78 -0.09
C PRO A 29 7.08 16.36 0.79
N LYS A 30 7.54 17.27 1.66
CA LYS A 30 8.57 16.98 2.66
C LYS A 30 8.01 15.95 3.63
N THR A 31 8.41 14.71 3.45
CA THR A 31 7.86 13.55 4.15
C THR A 31 8.97 12.84 4.89
N THR A 32 8.79 12.63 6.19
CA THR A 32 9.61 11.67 6.93
C THR A 32 8.97 10.30 6.80
N VAL A 33 9.71 9.34 6.27
CA VAL A 33 9.22 7.98 6.03
C VAL A 33 10.00 6.99 6.87
N LYS A 34 9.27 6.07 7.52
CA LYS A 34 9.82 4.87 8.15
C LYS A 34 9.14 3.64 7.55
N THR A 35 9.93 2.65 7.16
CA THR A 35 9.40 1.40 6.60
C THR A 35 10.01 0.20 7.31
N ARG A 36 9.25 -0.89 7.41
CA ARG A 36 9.70 -2.15 7.99
C ARG A 36 9.02 -3.34 7.33
N ILE A 37 9.82 -4.36 7.01
CA ILE A 37 9.36 -5.67 6.58
C ILE A 37 9.57 -6.64 7.74
N HIS A 38 8.53 -7.41 8.08
CA HIS A 38 8.59 -8.50 9.04
C HIS A 38 8.51 -9.82 8.25
N ASP A 39 9.65 -10.44 8.03
CA ASP A 39 9.73 -11.74 7.35
C ASP A 39 10.19 -12.85 8.29
N ASP A 40 10.39 -12.52 9.56
CA ASP A 40 10.79 -13.42 10.65
C ASP A 40 9.60 -14.08 11.36
N GLY A 41 8.36 -13.78 10.91
CA GLY A 41 7.12 -14.29 11.49
C GLY A 41 6.65 -13.55 12.73
N THR A 42 7.30 -12.43 13.11
CA THR A 42 6.81 -11.61 14.23
C THR A 42 5.59 -10.83 13.80
N ASP A 43 4.55 -10.83 14.64
CA ASP A 43 3.30 -10.08 14.42
C ASP A 43 3.31 -8.70 15.09
N GLU A 44 4.39 -8.32 15.77
CA GLU A 44 4.48 -7.06 16.47
C GLU A 44 4.69 -5.89 15.50
N LEU A 45 3.71 -4.99 15.40
CA LEU A 45 3.80 -3.77 14.61
C LEU A 45 4.68 -2.76 15.33
N LYS A 46 5.79 -2.36 14.72
CA LYS A 46 6.82 -1.48 15.34
C LYS A 46 6.63 -0.01 15.00
N LEU A 47 5.95 0.29 13.90
CA LEU A 47 5.73 1.65 13.43
C LEU A 47 4.32 2.16 13.73
N LYS A 48 3.44 1.27 14.22
CA LYS A 48 2.04 1.57 14.49
C LYS A 48 1.90 2.70 15.52
N PRO A 49 1.24 3.82 15.19
CA PRO A 49 0.89 4.83 16.16
C PRO A 49 -0.16 4.28 17.15
N GLN A 50 -0.21 4.83 18.36
CA GLN A 50 -1.32 4.55 19.28
C GLN A 50 -2.59 5.21 18.77
N SER A 51 -3.69 4.49 18.81
CA SER A 51 -4.98 5.00 18.38
C SER A 51 -6.14 4.30 19.10
N GLU A 52 -7.31 4.89 19.06
CA GLU A 52 -8.55 4.26 19.56
C GLU A 52 -8.91 2.99 18.75
N TYR A 53 -8.34 2.81 17.55
CA TYR A 53 -8.56 1.65 16.70
C TYR A 53 -7.61 0.46 16.98
N ASP A 54 -6.77 0.54 18.02
CA ASP A 54 -5.83 -0.53 18.35
C ASP A 54 -6.49 -1.88 18.56
N GLY A 55 -7.66 -1.91 19.22
CA GLY A 55 -8.45 -3.13 19.40
C GLY A 55 -8.97 -3.68 18.07
N ILE A 56 -9.41 -2.81 17.17
CA ILE A 56 -9.89 -3.18 15.83
C ILE A 56 -8.74 -3.71 14.98
N ILE A 57 -7.61 -3.00 14.95
CA ILE A 57 -6.42 -3.40 14.21
C ILE A 57 -5.97 -4.79 14.67
N ASN A 58 -5.79 -4.98 15.97
CA ASN A 58 -5.31 -6.25 16.52
C ASN A 58 -6.32 -7.40 16.29
N GLY A 59 -7.61 -7.15 16.48
CA GLY A 59 -8.67 -8.15 16.24
C GLY A 59 -8.90 -8.47 14.77
N SER A 60 -8.47 -7.58 13.87
CA SER A 60 -8.62 -7.77 12.41
C SER A 60 -7.39 -8.38 11.75
N ARG A 61 -6.30 -8.67 12.48
CA ARG A 61 -5.08 -9.26 11.91
C ARG A 61 -5.34 -10.61 11.24
N VAL A 62 -4.53 -10.93 10.24
CA VAL A 62 -4.58 -12.25 9.58
C VAL A 62 -4.05 -13.32 10.52
N THR A 63 -4.78 -14.42 10.67
CA THR A 63 -4.30 -15.59 11.40
C THR A 63 -3.22 -16.30 10.61
N LYS A 64 -2.04 -16.46 11.19
CA LYS A 64 -0.90 -17.09 10.53
C LYS A 64 -0.93 -18.61 10.72
N ALA A 65 -0.84 -19.37 9.64
CA ALA A 65 -0.72 -20.80 9.68
C ALA A 65 0.76 -21.21 9.72
N GLU A 66 1.15 -22.12 10.61
CA GLU A 66 2.55 -22.57 10.80
C GLU A 66 3.24 -23.01 9.50
N LYS A 67 2.49 -23.68 8.62
CA LYS A 67 2.99 -24.17 7.32
C LYS A 67 3.06 -23.10 6.22
N ASN A 68 2.51 -21.92 6.47
CA ASN A 68 2.43 -20.83 5.50
C ASN A 68 3.60 -19.85 5.63
N PHE A 69 3.66 -18.90 4.70
CA PHE A 69 4.58 -17.78 4.70
C PHE A 69 3.84 -16.53 5.19
N PRO A 70 4.07 -16.11 6.46
CA PRO A 70 3.55 -14.85 6.97
C PRO A 70 4.35 -13.68 6.38
N PHE A 71 3.66 -12.57 6.13
CA PHE A 71 4.29 -11.34 5.68
C PHE A 71 3.58 -10.13 6.27
N VAL A 72 4.35 -9.22 6.86
CA VAL A 72 3.89 -7.92 7.31
C VAL A 72 4.84 -6.86 6.78
N TYR A 73 4.28 -5.82 6.20
CA TYR A 73 5.02 -4.65 5.76
C TYR A 73 4.35 -3.38 6.28
N GLU A 74 5.11 -2.57 6.98
CA GLU A 74 4.65 -1.33 7.60
C GLU A 74 5.33 -0.13 6.95
N SER A 75 4.61 0.97 6.81
CA SER A 75 5.13 2.29 6.42
C SER A 75 4.42 3.38 7.21
N LEU A 76 5.19 4.30 7.77
CA LEU A 76 4.70 5.45 8.50
C LEU A 76 5.23 6.74 7.83
N TYR A 77 4.30 7.64 7.51
CA TYR A 77 4.57 8.90 6.83
C TYR A 77 4.06 10.06 7.67
N HIS A 78 4.87 11.11 7.76
CA HIS A 78 4.50 12.42 8.29
C HIS A 78 4.41 13.38 7.11
N LEU A 79 3.24 13.86 6.79
CA LEU A 79 2.92 14.65 5.61
C LEU A 79 2.56 16.07 6.03
N ASP A 80 3.41 17.03 5.70
CA ASP A 80 3.11 18.44 5.88
C ASP A 80 1.93 18.85 4.99
N LYS A 81 0.87 19.45 5.56
CA LYS A 81 -0.35 19.81 4.83
C LYS A 81 -0.08 20.89 3.77
N GLU A 82 0.79 21.86 4.03
CA GLU A 82 1.13 22.89 3.06
C GLU A 82 1.87 22.31 1.85
N GLU A 83 2.71 21.31 2.06
CA GLU A 83 3.38 20.61 0.96
C GLU A 83 2.43 19.69 0.19
N LEU A 84 1.43 19.08 0.86
CA LEU A 84 0.36 18.31 0.19
C LEU A 84 -0.44 19.20 -0.77
N LYS A 85 -0.91 20.36 -0.31
CA LYS A 85 -1.64 21.34 -1.12
C LYS A 85 -0.86 21.78 -2.37
N LYS A 86 0.45 22.05 -2.23
CA LYS A 86 1.32 22.40 -3.35
C LYS A 86 1.45 21.29 -4.40
N THR A 87 1.38 20.03 -3.94
CA THR A 87 1.52 18.87 -4.82
C THR A 87 0.28 18.61 -5.67
N SER A 88 -0.90 18.94 -5.13
CA SER A 88 -2.19 18.62 -5.74
C SER A 88 -2.80 19.79 -6.55
N ASN A 89 -2.22 20.99 -6.49
CA ASN A 89 -2.83 22.22 -6.99
C ASN A 89 -4.24 22.48 -6.40
N SER A 90 -4.48 22.02 -5.16
CA SER A 90 -5.75 22.22 -4.48
C SER A 90 -5.94 23.68 -4.09
N SER A 91 -7.15 24.19 -4.28
CA SER A 91 -7.57 25.51 -3.80
C SER A 91 -8.17 25.47 -2.39
N ASP A 92 -8.30 24.27 -1.80
CA ASP A 92 -8.89 24.13 -0.46
C ASP A 92 -7.90 24.62 0.60
N ASP A 93 -8.36 25.54 1.46
CA ASP A 93 -7.55 26.19 2.47
C ASP A 93 -7.16 25.24 3.63
N ASN A 94 -7.83 24.09 3.79
CA ASN A 94 -7.54 23.14 4.84
C ASN A 94 -7.87 21.70 4.40
N ILE A 95 -6.95 20.75 4.64
CA ILE A 95 -7.19 19.30 4.50
C ILE A 95 -7.64 18.79 5.85
N ASP A 96 -8.87 18.29 5.95
CA ASP A 96 -9.41 17.69 7.16
C ASP A 96 -9.67 16.18 7.03
N ILE A 97 -10.21 15.57 8.09
CA ILE A 97 -10.45 14.12 8.08
C ILE A 97 -11.61 13.72 7.17
N ASP A 98 -12.55 14.61 6.88
CA ASP A 98 -13.64 14.35 5.93
C ASP A 98 -13.11 14.31 4.49
N ASP A 99 -12.13 15.16 4.16
CA ASP A 99 -11.41 15.10 2.88
C ASP A 99 -10.65 13.78 2.73
N VAL A 100 -9.91 13.39 3.77
CA VAL A 100 -9.23 12.09 3.82
C VAL A 100 -10.23 10.95 3.65
N SER A 101 -11.36 11.00 4.35
CA SER A 101 -12.43 10.00 4.25
C SER A 101 -12.99 9.91 2.84
N ARG A 102 -13.26 11.04 2.20
CA ARG A 102 -13.72 11.11 0.81
C ARG A 102 -12.70 10.46 -0.14
N VAL A 103 -11.41 10.77 0.03
CA VAL A 103 -10.32 10.19 -0.76
C VAL A 103 -10.27 8.67 -0.59
N LEU A 104 -10.21 8.16 0.63
CA LEU A 104 -10.06 6.72 0.88
C LEU A 104 -11.26 5.90 0.39
N ARG A 105 -12.45 6.53 0.28
CA ARG A 105 -13.67 5.90 -0.27
C ARG A 105 -13.85 6.07 -1.77
N SER A 106 -13.02 6.92 -2.42
CA SER A 106 -13.04 7.12 -3.87
C SER A 106 -12.20 6.05 -4.59
N VAL A 107 -12.60 4.79 -4.44
CA VAL A 107 -11.88 3.61 -4.97
C VAL A 107 -11.68 3.67 -6.48
N SER A 108 -12.61 4.26 -7.22
CA SER A 108 -12.50 4.39 -8.68
C SER A 108 -11.29 5.21 -9.12
N THR A 109 -10.79 6.14 -8.28
CA THR A 109 -9.60 6.95 -8.55
C THR A 109 -8.30 6.15 -8.45
N MET A 110 -8.34 4.94 -7.87
CA MET A 110 -7.19 4.02 -7.85
C MET A 110 -6.92 3.38 -9.22
N GLN A 111 -7.86 3.46 -10.17
CA GLN A 111 -7.63 2.94 -11.52
C GLN A 111 -6.48 3.70 -12.20
N GLY A 112 -5.55 2.95 -12.77
CA GLY A 112 -4.37 3.51 -13.41
C GLY A 112 -3.23 3.85 -12.46
N MET A 113 -3.34 3.57 -11.15
CA MET A 113 -2.23 3.68 -10.20
C MET A 113 -0.98 3.00 -10.77
N LYS A 114 0.17 3.62 -10.54
CA LYS A 114 1.45 3.14 -11.06
C LYS A 114 2.41 2.79 -9.92
N TYR A 115 3.26 1.80 -10.17
CA TYR A 115 4.38 1.44 -9.30
C TYR A 115 5.63 1.17 -10.12
N PHE A 116 6.81 1.29 -9.50
CA PHE A 116 8.06 0.89 -10.13
C PHE A 116 8.36 -0.57 -9.79
N SER A 117 8.42 -1.42 -10.80
CA SER A 117 8.82 -2.82 -10.64
C SER A 117 10.34 -2.92 -10.72
N THR A 118 10.99 -3.31 -9.62
CA THR A 118 12.44 -3.52 -9.56
C THR A 118 12.87 -4.70 -10.42
N THR A 119 12.09 -5.78 -10.42
CA THR A 119 12.36 -6.98 -11.26
C THR A 119 12.31 -6.67 -12.75
N LYS A 120 11.35 -5.82 -13.20
CA LYS A 120 11.20 -5.46 -14.62
C LYS A 120 11.93 -4.16 -14.99
N ASN A 121 12.48 -3.46 -14.00
CA ASN A 121 13.14 -2.16 -14.12
C ASN A 121 12.33 -1.13 -14.93
N LYS A 122 11.03 -1.03 -14.66
CA LYS A 122 10.11 -0.09 -15.32
C LYS A 122 8.88 0.22 -14.50
N THR A 123 8.27 1.38 -14.77
CA THR A 123 6.98 1.74 -14.21
C THR A 123 5.86 0.94 -14.86
N LEU A 124 5.00 0.35 -14.07
CA LEU A 124 3.86 -0.46 -14.48
C LEU A 124 2.57 0.10 -13.87
N VAL A 125 1.44 -0.17 -14.51
CA VAL A 125 0.12 0.06 -13.92
C VAL A 125 -0.14 -1.03 -12.89
N LEU A 126 -0.52 -0.64 -11.66
CA LEU A 126 -0.89 -1.58 -10.61
C LEU A 126 -2.31 -2.10 -10.82
N TYR A 127 -3.28 -1.20 -10.90
CA TYR A 127 -4.68 -1.55 -11.13
C TYR A 127 -5.14 -1.10 -12.52
N GLU A 128 -5.41 -2.06 -13.41
CA GLU A 128 -6.00 -1.78 -14.73
C GLU A 128 -7.46 -1.30 -14.59
N LYS A 129 -8.17 -1.81 -13.57
CA LYS A 129 -9.51 -1.40 -13.19
C LYS A 129 -9.61 -1.32 -11.67
N ALA A 130 -10.35 -0.32 -11.18
CA ALA A 130 -10.73 -0.21 -9.78
C ALA A 130 -12.11 0.44 -9.72
N TYR A 131 -13.07 -0.16 -9.00
CA TYR A 131 -14.41 0.40 -8.82
C TYR A 131 -15.17 -0.30 -7.68
N MET A 132 -16.15 0.41 -7.14
CA MET A 132 -17.08 -0.14 -6.16
C MET A 132 -18.06 -1.10 -6.79
N ILE A 133 -18.46 -2.14 -6.05
CA ILE A 133 -19.43 -3.16 -6.46
C ILE A 133 -20.56 -3.26 -5.43
N GLU A 134 -21.72 -3.75 -5.88
CA GLU A 134 -22.95 -3.78 -5.08
C GLU A 134 -22.87 -4.65 -3.82
N GLY A 135 -22.03 -5.69 -3.84
CA GLY A 135 -21.90 -6.64 -2.74
C GLY A 135 -20.70 -7.56 -2.93
N GLU A 136 -20.49 -8.46 -1.99
CA GLU A 136 -19.35 -9.38 -1.98
C GLU A 136 -19.29 -10.20 -3.28
N ASN A 137 -18.14 -10.13 -3.94
CA ASN A 137 -17.87 -10.82 -5.21
C ASN A 137 -18.86 -10.52 -6.35
N SER A 138 -19.66 -9.45 -6.22
CA SER A 138 -20.56 -8.99 -7.30
C SER A 138 -19.75 -8.47 -8.48
N LYS A 139 -20.30 -8.60 -9.69
CA LYS A 139 -19.75 -7.95 -10.89
C LYS A 139 -20.45 -6.65 -11.24
N LYS A 140 -21.50 -6.27 -10.49
CA LYS A 140 -22.25 -5.05 -10.72
C LYS A 140 -21.53 -3.86 -10.14
N LYS A 141 -21.02 -3.01 -11.04
CA LYS A 141 -20.39 -1.74 -10.69
C LYS A 141 -21.40 -0.75 -10.13
N ILE A 142 -21.02 -0.02 -9.07
CA ILE A 142 -21.76 1.12 -8.53
C ILE A 142 -20.84 2.34 -8.46
N ALA A 143 -21.39 3.52 -8.13
CA ALA A 143 -20.61 4.72 -7.83
C ALA A 143 -19.83 4.56 -6.52
N ASP A 144 -18.79 5.37 -6.34
CA ASP A 144 -18.09 5.46 -5.06
C ASP A 144 -19.03 5.95 -3.96
N LEU A 145 -18.94 5.33 -2.78
CA LEU A 145 -19.75 5.65 -1.60
C LEU A 145 -18.97 6.60 -0.68
N ASN A 146 -18.62 7.78 -1.15
CA ASN A 146 -17.65 8.70 -0.57
C ASN A 146 -18.25 9.98 0.03
N THR A 147 -19.55 10.00 0.32
CA THR A 147 -20.25 11.14 0.94
C THR A 147 -20.62 10.84 2.41
N GLY A 148 -20.66 11.88 3.24
CA GLY A 148 -20.97 11.78 4.67
C GLY A 148 -19.88 11.08 5.49
N ASN A 149 -20.11 10.92 6.78
CA ASN A 149 -19.20 10.22 7.69
C ASN A 149 -19.14 8.73 7.37
N ALA A 150 -17.96 8.12 7.47
CA ALA A 150 -17.70 6.74 7.10
C ALA A 150 -17.73 5.75 8.29
N ASP A 151 -17.97 6.23 9.51
CA ASP A 151 -17.89 5.35 10.68
C ASP A 151 -18.90 4.19 10.58
N GLY A 152 -18.38 2.96 10.75
CA GLY A 152 -19.16 1.73 10.58
C GLY A 152 -19.55 1.36 9.15
N GLN A 153 -19.15 2.13 8.13
CA GLN A 153 -19.46 1.81 6.74
C GLN A 153 -18.75 0.53 6.29
N ILE A 154 -19.53 -0.39 5.69
CA ILE A 154 -19.01 -1.59 5.01
C ILE A 154 -19.37 -1.49 3.53
N SER A 155 -18.40 -1.75 2.67
CA SER A 155 -18.59 -1.72 1.23
C SER A 155 -17.69 -2.73 0.53
N TYR A 156 -17.85 -2.88 -0.78
CA TYR A 156 -17.12 -3.86 -1.56
C TYR A 156 -16.54 -3.22 -2.80
N CYS A 157 -15.33 -3.65 -3.19
CA CYS A 157 -14.74 -3.21 -4.44
C CYS A 157 -14.10 -4.35 -5.23
N TYR A 158 -13.91 -4.08 -6.51
CA TYR A 158 -13.17 -4.91 -7.44
C TYR A 158 -11.96 -4.15 -7.94
N GLN A 159 -10.83 -4.83 -7.97
CA GLN A 159 -9.60 -4.33 -8.58
C GLN A 159 -9.03 -5.38 -9.53
N LYS A 160 -8.73 -5.00 -10.76
CA LYS A 160 -7.96 -5.83 -11.70
C LYS A 160 -6.48 -5.46 -11.56
N ASP A 161 -5.78 -6.29 -10.82
CA ASP A 161 -4.37 -6.13 -10.52
C ASP A 161 -3.50 -6.74 -11.61
N ASN A 162 -2.45 -6.04 -12.03
CA ASN A 162 -1.55 -6.48 -13.10
C ASN A 162 -0.75 -7.75 -12.74
N SER A 163 -0.50 -8.00 -11.45
CA SER A 163 0.28 -9.15 -10.97
C SER A 163 -0.60 -10.31 -10.52
N PHE A 164 -1.76 -10.01 -9.94
CA PHE A 164 -2.61 -10.97 -9.25
C PHE A 164 -3.96 -11.21 -9.93
N GLY A 165 -4.26 -10.49 -11.02
CA GLY A 165 -5.53 -10.60 -11.73
C GLY A 165 -6.70 -9.97 -10.98
N ASP A 166 -7.82 -10.64 -10.99
CA ASP A 166 -9.06 -10.13 -10.39
C ASP A 166 -9.06 -10.31 -8.89
N ILE A 167 -9.18 -9.20 -8.13
CA ILE A 167 -9.24 -9.20 -6.68
C ILE A 167 -10.53 -8.51 -6.23
N PHE A 168 -11.21 -9.14 -5.30
CA PHE A 168 -12.37 -8.58 -4.62
C PHE A 168 -12.03 -8.27 -3.17
N TYR A 169 -12.50 -7.11 -2.68
CA TYR A 169 -12.28 -6.69 -1.30
C TYR A 169 -13.59 -6.33 -0.62
N ARG A 170 -13.69 -6.67 0.66
CA ARG A 170 -14.57 -6.02 1.64
C ARG A 170 -13.78 -4.88 2.27
N LEU A 171 -14.40 -3.72 2.38
CA LEU A 171 -13.87 -2.49 2.93
C LEU A 171 -14.63 -2.16 4.21
N ASN A 172 -13.93 -2.08 5.33
CA ASN A 172 -14.47 -1.62 6.60
C ASN A 172 -13.85 -0.26 6.92
N TYR A 173 -14.69 0.72 7.23
CA TYR A 173 -14.25 2.07 7.57
C TYR A 173 -14.65 2.42 9.00
N TYR A 174 -13.77 3.15 9.67
CA TYR A 174 -13.96 3.69 11.01
C TYR A 174 -13.48 5.12 10.98
N GLN A 175 -14.34 6.08 11.35
CA GLN A 175 -14.02 7.50 11.26
C GLN A 175 -14.39 8.21 12.56
N GLY A 176 -13.39 8.78 13.22
CA GLY A 176 -13.50 9.71 14.34
C GLY A 176 -13.44 11.16 13.87
N GLU A 177 -13.29 12.10 14.81
CA GLU A 177 -13.21 13.54 14.53
C GLU A 177 -11.90 13.92 13.82
N LYS A 178 -10.79 13.25 14.16
CA LYS A 178 -9.44 13.57 13.67
C LYS A 178 -8.68 12.39 13.07
N ASN A 179 -9.33 11.24 12.97
CA ASN A 179 -8.66 10.04 12.51
C ASN A 179 -9.61 9.15 11.71
N MET A 180 -9.02 8.28 10.92
CA MET A 180 -9.75 7.31 10.11
C MET A 180 -8.93 6.04 9.95
N LEU A 181 -9.61 4.90 10.03
CA LEU A 181 -9.07 3.60 9.66
C LEU A 181 -9.90 2.99 8.52
N ALA A 182 -9.22 2.60 7.44
CA ALA A 182 -9.79 1.76 6.38
C ALA A 182 -9.10 0.40 6.37
N VAL A 183 -9.88 -0.67 6.33
CA VAL A 183 -9.39 -2.05 6.28
C VAL A 183 -9.91 -2.72 5.02
N PHE A 184 -9.02 -3.01 4.08
CA PHE A 184 -9.29 -3.74 2.85
C PHE A 184 -9.00 -5.23 3.10
N THR A 185 -10.01 -6.07 3.06
CA THR A 185 -9.89 -7.52 3.26
C THR A 185 -10.25 -8.25 1.98
N THR A 186 -9.37 -9.10 1.47
CA THR A 186 -9.68 -9.91 0.27
C THR A 186 -10.79 -10.91 0.55
N THR A 187 -11.78 -10.99 -0.36
CA THR A 187 -12.89 -11.94 -0.26
C THR A 187 -12.77 -13.09 -1.27
N SER A 188 -11.74 -13.06 -2.11
CA SER A 188 -11.48 -14.09 -3.11
C SER A 188 -10.06 -14.64 -3.00
N THR A 189 -9.84 -15.83 -3.51
CA THR A 189 -8.51 -16.42 -3.61
C THR A 189 -7.65 -15.64 -4.60
N ILE A 190 -6.41 -15.32 -4.21
CA ILE A 190 -5.42 -14.71 -5.10
C ILE A 190 -4.49 -15.80 -5.63
N GLY A 191 -4.38 -15.84 -6.97
CA GLY A 191 -3.45 -16.72 -7.68
C GLY A 191 -2.12 -16.04 -7.98
N ILE A 192 -1.03 -16.81 -7.97
CA ILE A 192 0.28 -16.39 -8.47
C ILE A 192 0.75 -17.45 -9.46
N GLY A 193 0.71 -17.16 -10.76
CA GLY A 193 0.89 -18.16 -11.80
C GLY A 193 -0.12 -19.31 -11.64
N PRO A 194 0.30 -20.58 -11.61
CA PRO A 194 -0.61 -21.72 -11.46
C PRO A 194 -1.05 -21.99 -10.00
N PHE A 195 -0.55 -21.23 -9.02
CA PHE A 195 -0.75 -21.52 -7.61
C PHE A 195 -1.85 -20.65 -7.00
N LYS A 196 -2.71 -21.26 -6.18
CA LYS A 196 -3.62 -20.54 -5.26
C LYS A 196 -2.81 -20.11 -4.03
N ALA A 197 -2.23 -18.92 -4.08
CA ALA A 197 -1.22 -18.50 -3.13
C ALA A 197 -1.80 -17.92 -1.84
N ILE A 198 -2.87 -17.11 -1.93
CA ILE A 198 -3.47 -16.43 -0.79
C ILE A 198 -4.95 -16.77 -0.76
N ALA A 199 -5.40 -17.36 0.35
CA ALA A 199 -6.82 -17.69 0.56
C ALA A 199 -7.65 -16.40 0.81
N PRO A 200 -8.99 -16.46 0.67
CA PRO A 200 -9.86 -15.39 1.13
C PRO A 200 -9.54 -15.03 2.59
N GLU A 201 -9.68 -13.76 2.96
CA GLU A 201 -9.38 -13.18 4.28
C GLU A 201 -7.89 -13.18 4.68
N ASN A 202 -6.99 -13.82 3.91
CA ASN A 202 -5.58 -13.96 4.21
C ASN A 202 -4.69 -12.85 3.62
N LEU A 203 -5.28 -11.80 3.05
CA LEU A 203 -4.60 -10.55 2.74
C LEU A 203 -5.46 -9.39 3.23
N LYS A 204 -4.86 -8.55 4.06
CA LYS A 204 -5.47 -7.31 4.54
C LYS A 204 -4.52 -6.14 4.34
N ILE A 205 -5.07 -5.01 3.93
CA ILE A 205 -4.36 -3.74 3.81
C ILE A 205 -5.06 -2.77 4.77
N PHE A 206 -4.28 -2.18 5.66
CA PHE A 206 -4.76 -1.21 6.64
C PHE A 206 -4.22 0.16 6.27
N ILE A 207 -5.09 1.15 6.26
CA ILE A 207 -4.76 2.55 6.02
C ILE A 207 -5.30 3.32 7.21
N PHE A 208 -4.41 3.74 8.11
CA PHE A 208 -4.75 4.61 9.22
C PHE A 208 -4.24 6.03 8.94
N VAL A 209 -5.09 7.00 9.16
CA VAL A 209 -4.76 8.42 8.99
C VAL A 209 -5.17 9.18 10.24
N GLU A 210 -4.34 10.12 10.68
CA GLU A 210 -4.64 11.02 11.78
C GLU A 210 -4.27 12.46 11.39
N ASP A 211 -5.19 13.38 11.61
CA ASP A 211 -4.97 14.81 11.49
C ASP A 211 -4.32 15.36 12.77
N LYS A 212 -3.07 15.78 12.66
CA LYS A 212 -2.25 16.36 13.74
C LYS A 212 -2.27 17.90 13.74
N GLY A 213 -3.14 18.54 12.97
CA GLY A 213 -3.18 19.97 12.76
C GLY A 213 -2.38 20.38 11.52
N ASP A 214 -1.09 20.63 11.65
CA ASP A 214 -0.24 21.06 10.53
C ASP A 214 0.23 19.90 9.64
N GLU A 215 0.13 18.67 10.12
CA GLU A 215 0.51 17.46 9.40
C GLU A 215 -0.59 16.41 9.38
N ILE A 216 -0.55 15.56 8.36
CA ILE A 216 -1.28 14.30 8.29
C ILE A 216 -0.31 13.16 8.62
N LEU A 217 -0.62 12.37 9.64
CA LEU A 217 0.04 11.10 9.90
C LEU A 217 -0.64 10.02 9.07
N LEU A 218 0.09 9.38 8.15
CA LEU A 218 -0.40 8.27 7.35
C LEU A 218 0.36 7.00 7.72
N TYR A 219 -0.34 6.00 8.25
CA TYR A 219 0.22 4.69 8.54
C TYR A 219 -0.43 3.63 7.66
N LEU A 220 0.40 2.96 6.88
CA LEU A 220 0.00 1.89 5.97
C LEU A 220 0.63 0.58 6.42
N PHE A 221 -0.13 -0.50 6.46
CA PHE A 221 0.48 -1.81 6.55
C PHE A 221 -0.31 -2.89 5.81
N THR A 222 0.42 -3.86 5.31
CA THR A 222 -0.11 -5.08 4.72
C THR A 222 0.15 -6.24 5.66
N ASP A 223 -0.88 -7.05 5.89
CA ASP A 223 -0.83 -8.27 6.69
C ASP A 223 -1.35 -9.43 5.84
N LEU A 224 -0.52 -10.44 5.62
CA LEU A 224 -0.93 -11.60 4.84
C LEU A 224 -0.34 -12.92 5.33
N ASP A 225 -1.03 -14.00 4.98
CA ASP A 225 -0.60 -15.38 5.16
C ASP A 225 -0.72 -16.13 3.81
N SER A 226 0.39 -16.53 3.24
CA SER A 226 0.46 -17.18 1.93
C SER A 226 0.93 -18.61 2.01
N ALA A 227 0.37 -19.47 1.18
CA ALA A 227 0.87 -20.82 1.00
C ALA A 227 2.35 -20.80 0.53
N LYS A 228 3.17 -21.71 1.07
CA LYS A 228 4.59 -21.83 0.69
C LYS A 228 4.73 -22.58 -0.62
N TYR A 229 5.18 -21.87 -1.66
CA TYR A 229 5.59 -22.47 -2.92
C TYR A 229 6.99 -21.98 -3.31
N PRO A 230 7.79 -22.76 -4.04
CA PRO A 230 9.10 -22.31 -4.51
C PRO A 230 9.01 -20.99 -5.31
N GLY A 231 9.85 -20.03 -4.96
CA GLY A 231 9.96 -18.73 -5.66
C GLY A 231 8.88 -17.69 -5.36
N ILE A 232 7.81 -18.04 -4.65
CA ILE A 232 6.69 -17.11 -4.36
C ILE A 232 7.07 -16.02 -3.37
N LYS A 233 7.91 -16.31 -2.35
CA LYS A 233 8.26 -15.33 -1.31
C LYS A 233 8.74 -13.99 -1.90
N GLY A 234 9.69 -14.03 -2.83
CA GLY A 234 10.22 -12.82 -3.46
C GLY A 234 9.17 -12.03 -4.25
N GLN A 235 8.31 -12.74 -4.99
CA GLN A 235 7.24 -12.10 -5.75
C GLN A 235 6.21 -11.42 -4.83
N ILE A 236 5.84 -12.07 -3.73
CA ILE A 236 4.92 -11.48 -2.73
C ILE A 236 5.57 -10.25 -2.09
N THR A 237 6.81 -10.35 -1.62
CA THR A 237 7.53 -9.24 -0.99
C THR A 237 7.58 -8.02 -1.91
N GLU A 238 8.08 -8.18 -3.14
CA GLU A 238 8.14 -7.10 -4.13
C GLU A 238 6.76 -6.51 -4.41
N SER A 239 5.79 -7.38 -4.63
CA SER A 239 4.42 -6.95 -4.97
C SER A 239 3.73 -6.20 -3.84
N MET A 240 3.91 -6.61 -2.58
CA MET A 240 3.27 -5.95 -1.43
C MET A 240 3.95 -4.63 -1.08
N THR A 241 5.28 -4.56 -1.11
CA THR A 241 6.01 -3.30 -0.90
C THR A 241 5.66 -2.27 -1.97
N SER A 242 5.68 -2.67 -3.24
CA SER A 242 5.32 -1.80 -4.37
C SER A 242 3.88 -1.28 -4.30
N ARG A 243 2.95 -2.07 -3.71
CA ARG A 243 1.56 -1.63 -3.50
C ARG A 243 1.44 -0.52 -2.49
N LEU A 244 2.08 -0.65 -1.33
CA LEU A 244 2.03 0.42 -0.33
C LEU A 244 2.65 1.72 -0.85
N ASP A 245 3.75 1.63 -1.60
CA ASP A 245 4.34 2.78 -2.29
C ASP A 245 3.37 3.39 -3.31
N ALA A 246 2.64 2.56 -4.06
CA ALA A 246 1.64 3.04 -5.01
C ALA A 246 0.45 3.69 -4.29
N VAL A 247 -0.03 3.12 -3.18
CA VAL A 247 -1.10 3.70 -2.34
C VAL A 247 -0.67 5.04 -1.78
N TYR A 248 0.55 5.15 -1.25
CA TYR A 248 1.11 6.42 -0.80
C TYR A 248 1.14 7.47 -1.93
N ASN A 249 1.72 7.11 -3.08
CA ASN A 249 1.82 8.01 -4.23
C ASN A 249 0.46 8.40 -4.82
N TRP A 250 -0.54 7.53 -4.72
CA TRP A 250 -1.91 7.85 -5.08
C TRP A 250 -2.52 8.81 -4.07
N PHE A 251 -2.41 8.52 -2.76
CA PHE A 251 -3.00 9.31 -1.68
C PHE A 251 -2.56 10.76 -1.73
N ILE A 252 -1.26 11.04 -1.81
CA ILE A 252 -0.72 12.41 -1.83
C ILE A 252 -1.12 13.24 -3.05
N LYS A 253 -1.70 12.62 -4.09
CA LYS A 253 -2.15 13.30 -5.31
C LYS A 253 -3.64 13.62 -5.30
N GLN A 254 -4.36 13.25 -4.25
CA GLN A 254 -5.80 13.45 -4.17
C GLN A 254 -6.19 14.79 -3.56
N PHE A 255 -5.27 15.47 -2.92
CA PHE A 255 -5.44 16.78 -2.29
C PHE A 255 -4.87 17.88 -3.17
#